data_810d21f06894dc0076f14f3d720508b1
#
_entry.id   810d21f06894dc0076f14f3d720508b1
#
_cell.length_a   1.000
_cell.length_b   1.000
_cell.length_c   1.000
_cell.angle_alpha   90.00
_cell.angle_beta   90.00
_cell.angle_gamma   90.00
#
_symmetry.space_group_name_H-M   'P 1'
#
loop_
_entity.id
_entity.type
_entity.pdbx_description
1 polymer ?
#
loop_
_entity_poly.entity_id
_entity_poly.type
_entity_poly.pdbx_seq_one_letter_code
_entity_poly.pdbx_strand_id
1 'polypeptide(L)'
;MNQQSDGEKKILELEDVHTYYGSIHAIKGVSLDVYDGEVVTLIGANGAGKSTTLRSINGLNHPRKGSIRFQGRDITQESPHDVVKMGISQSPEGRRLFPRMSVMENLEMGAFQRNDKSGIKESLDRVFELFPRLQERKNQRAGTMSGGEQQMCAIGRALMAQPKLLL
;
A
#
# COMPACT_ATOMS: atom_id res chain seq x y z
N MET A 1 25.51 12.32 11.81
CA MET A 1 25.19 13.71 11.46
C MET A 1 23.91 13.66 10.65
N ASN A 2 22.75 13.84 11.32
CA ASN A 2 21.45 13.90 10.66
C ASN A 2 21.32 15.30 10.05
N GLN A 3 21.33 15.40 8.73
CA GLN A 3 20.83 16.59 8.05
C GLN A 3 19.29 16.55 8.21
N GLN A 4 18.78 17.33 9.14
CA GLN A 4 17.37 17.72 9.15
C GLN A 4 17.16 18.60 7.91
N SER A 5 16.43 18.07 6.92
CA SER A 5 15.87 18.85 5.83
C SER A 5 14.69 19.64 6.38
N ASP A 6 14.92 20.92 6.66
CA ASP A 6 13.85 21.87 6.99
C ASP A 6 12.90 22.00 5.79
N GLY A 7 11.68 21.46 5.91
CA GLY A 7 10.59 21.67 4.94
C GLY A 7 9.88 20.42 4.42
N GLU A 8 10.38 19.22 4.66
CA GLU A 8 9.71 18.00 4.16
C GLU A 8 8.51 17.62 5.03
N LYS A 9 7.35 17.55 4.42
CA LYS A 9 6.09 17.20 5.09
C LYS A 9 6.09 15.71 5.44
N LYS A 10 6.13 15.39 6.73
CA LYS A 10 5.98 14.01 7.21
C LYS A 10 4.60 13.49 6.84
N ILE A 11 4.55 12.37 6.10
CA ILE A 11 3.32 11.74 5.62
C ILE A 11 2.90 10.55 6.50
N LEU A 12 3.88 9.77 7.00
CA LEU A 12 3.64 8.65 7.92
C LEU A 12 4.62 8.74 9.09
N GLU A 13 4.12 8.44 10.29
CA GLU A 13 4.90 8.39 11.52
C GLU A 13 4.50 7.17 12.33
N LEU A 14 5.47 6.34 12.69
CA LEU A 14 5.35 5.25 13.64
C LEU A 14 6.17 5.62 14.88
N GLU A 15 5.58 5.53 16.08
CA GLU A 15 6.23 5.82 17.34
C GLU A 15 6.08 4.63 18.29
N ASP A 16 7.20 3.99 18.64
CA ASP A 16 7.30 2.87 19.60
C ASP A 16 6.22 1.78 19.38
N VAL A 17 6.01 1.38 18.13
CA VAL A 17 4.94 0.44 17.73
C VAL A 17 5.25 -0.97 18.18
N HIS A 18 4.35 -1.57 18.97
CA HIS A 18 4.40 -2.95 19.44
C HIS A 18 3.17 -3.73 18.98
N THR A 19 3.38 -4.72 18.11
CA THR A 19 2.29 -5.52 17.55
C THR A 19 2.45 -7.00 17.90
N TYR A 20 1.33 -7.67 18.17
CA TYR A 20 1.29 -9.05 18.63
C TYR A 20 0.36 -9.91 17.79
N TYR A 21 0.70 -11.20 17.66
CA TYR A 21 -0.20 -12.27 17.22
C TYR A 21 -0.47 -13.20 18.42
N GLY A 22 -1.62 -13.03 19.06
CA GLY A 22 -1.89 -13.69 20.34
C GLY A 22 -0.86 -13.30 21.40
N SER A 23 -0.04 -14.24 21.87
CA SER A 23 1.06 -14.02 22.81
C SER A 23 2.40 -13.70 22.12
N ILE A 24 2.51 -13.86 20.81
CA ILE A 24 3.77 -13.66 20.07
C ILE A 24 3.98 -12.16 19.84
N HIS A 25 5.05 -11.60 20.39
CA HIS A 25 5.46 -10.19 20.18
C HIS A 25 6.20 -10.06 18.85
N ALA A 26 5.49 -9.70 17.80
CA ALA A 26 5.99 -9.68 16.41
C ALA A 26 6.76 -8.40 16.06
N ILE A 27 6.34 -7.24 16.58
CA ILE A 27 7.04 -5.95 16.45
C ILE A 27 7.33 -5.44 17.86
N LYS A 28 8.58 -5.04 18.11
CA LYS A 28 9.11 -4.73 19.44
C LYS A 28 9.63 -3.28 19.51
N GLY A 29 8.73 -2.30 19.36
CA GLY A 29 9.10 -0.89 19.47
C GLY A 29 9.69 -0.32 18.18
N VAL A 30 9.00 -0.50 17.03
CA VAL A 30 9.43 0.10 15.77
C VAL A 30 9.01 1.57 15.72
N SER A 31 9.98 2.44 15.42
CA SER A 31 9.77 3.84 15.11
C SER A 31 10.36 4.14 13.73
N LEU A 32 9.59 4.81 12.89
CA LEU A 32 10.04 5.28 11.57
C LEU A 32 9.17 6.44 11.10
N ASP A 33 9.76 7.28 10.29
CA ASP A 33 9.08 8.38 9.59
C ASP A 33 9.20 8.17 8.07
N VAL A 34 8.17 8.60 7.34
CA VAL A 34 8.19 8.69 5.87
C VAL A 34 7.75 10.09 5.48
N TYR A 35 8.51 10.74 4.61
CA TYR A 35 8.25 12.08 4.11
C TYR A 35 7.59 12.05 2.73
N ASP A 36 6.97 13.15 2.34
CA ASP A 36 6.30 13.26 1.05
C ASP A 36 7.33 13.15 -0.10
N GLY A 37 7.04 12.29 -1.08
CA GLY A 37 7.95 12.00 -2.18
C GLY A 37 9.11 11.04 -1.85
N GLU A 38 9.20 10.56 -0.61
CA GLU A 38 10.26 9.63 -0.18
C GLU A 38 9.94 8.18 -0.54
N VAL A 39 11.01 7.41 -0.83
CA VAL A 39 10.96 5.95 -0.97
C VAL A 39 11.70 5.31 0.20
N VAL A 40 10.96 4.63 1.07
CA VAL A 40 11.50 3.93 2.25
C VAL A 40 11.51 2.42 2.03
N THR A 41 12.61 1.77 2.36
CA THR A 41 12.76 0.32 2.25
C THR A 41 12.95 -0.33 3.62
N LEU A 42 12.11 -1.30 3.96
CA LEU A 42 12.27 -2.12 5.15
C LEU A 42 13.15 -3.33 4.83
N ILE A 43 14.33 -3.39 5.44
CA ILE A 43 15.30 -4.48 5.26
C ILE A 43 15.38 -5.32 6.53
N GLY A 44 15.49 -6.62 6.39
CA GLY A 44 15.64 -7.55 7.51
C GLY A 44 15.39 -9.01 7.11
N ALA A 45 15.79 -9.94 7.96
CA ALA A 45 15.57 -11.38 7.78
C ALA A 45 14.06 -11.74 7.76
N ASN A 46 13.74 -12.97 7.34
CA ASN A 46 12.38 -13.49 7.48
C ASN A 46 12.02 -13.57 8.96
N GLY A 47 10.82 -13.08 9.30
CA GLY A 47 10.40 -12.96 10.70
C GLY A 47 10.81 -11.66 11.41
N ALA A 48 11.57 -10.75 10.77
CA ALA A 48 11.95 -9.46 11.37
C ALA A 48 10.81 -8.46 11.57
N GLY A 49 9.58 -8.81 11.22
CA GLY A 49 8.41 -7.94 11.41
C GLY A 49 8.03 -7.06 10.22
N LYS A 50 8.75 -7.10 9.08
CA LYS A 50 8.48 -6.24 7.91
C LYS A 50 7.01 -6.27 7.46
N SER A 51 6.49 -7.45 7.14
CA SER A 51 5.09 -7.62 6.72
C SER A 51 4.11 -7.28 7.84
N THR A 52 4.49 -7.48 9.12
CA THR A 52 3.66 -7.11 10.26
C THR A 52 3.58 -5.59 10.39
N THR A 53 4.69 -4.86 10.16
CA THR A 53 4.70 -3.39 10.14
C THR A 53 3.73 -2.87 9.08
N LEU A 54 3.80 -3.38 7.83
CA LEU A 54 2.87 -3.00 6.77
C LEU A 54 1.41 -3.32 7.14
N ARG A 55 1.16 -4.48 7.77
CA ARG A 55 -0.18 -4.85 8.25
C ARG A 55 -0.68 -3.93 9.37
N SER A 56 0.22 -3.46 10.23
CA SER A 56 -0.16 -2.51 11.28
C SER A 56 -0.53 -1.15 10.69
N ILE A 57 0.22 -0.65 9.71
CA ILE A 57 -0.09 0.59 8.99
C ILE A 57 -1.45 0.49 8.28
N ASN A 58 -1.77 -0.68 7.69
CA ASN A 58 -3.04 -0.90 6.99
C ASN A 58 -4.24 -1.21 7.91
N GLY A 59 -4.07 -1.17 9.23
CA GLY A 59 -5.15 -1.49 10.17
C GLY A 59 -5.58 -2.97 10.19
N LEU A 60 -4.78 -3.88 9.56
CA LEU A 60 -5.05 -5.32 9.57
C LEU A 60 -4.62 -5.99 10.88
N ASN A 61 -3.76 -5.34 11.65
CA ASN A 61 -3.28 -5.83 12.94
C ASN A 61 -2.91 -4.64 13.82
N HIS A 62 -3.79 -4.32 14.77
CA HIS A 62 -3.63 -3.14 15.61
C HIS A 62 -2.50 -3.30 16.62
N PRO A 63 -1.63 -2.28 16.80
CA PRO A 63 -0.63 -2.25 17.85
C PRO A 63 -1.29 -2.26 19.25
N ARG A 64 -0.64 -2.92 20.21
CA ARG A 64 -1.02 -2.85 21.64
C ARG A 64 -0.37 -1.68 22.34
N LYS A 65 0.74 -1.14 21.80
CA LYS A 65 1.48 0.01 22.33
C LYS A 65 2.09 0.80 21.18
N GLY A 66 2.32 2.07 21.40
CA GLY A 66 2.80 3.01 20.39
C GLY A 66 1.68 3.61 19.55
N SER A 67 2.04 4.42 18.57
CA SER A 67 1.07 5.09 17.70
C SER A 67 1.50 5.06 16.24
N ILE A 68 0.52 5.11 15.35
CA ILE A 68 0.71 5.26 13.91
C ILE A 68 -0.09 6.47 13.47
N ARG A 69 0.58 7.44 12.85
CA ARG A 69 -0.06 8.64 12.33
C ARG A 69 0.15 8.76 10.83
N PHE A 70 -0.90 9.12 10.13
CA PHE A 70 -0.88 9.41 8.71
C PHE A 70 -1.34 10.85 8.47
N GLN A 71 -0.47 11.68 7.87
CA GLN A 71 -0.70 13.11 7.68
C GLN A 71 -1.11 13.83 9.00
N GLY A 72 -0.48 13.44 10.12
CA GLY A 72 -0.75 13.97 11.47
C GLY A 72 -1.99 13.40 12.15
N ARG A 73 -2.84 12.63 11.47
CA ARG A 73 -4.01 11.97 12.05
C ARG A 73 -3.61 10.60 12.62
N ASP A 74 -4.03 10.30 13.84
CA ASP A 74 -3.85 8.98 14.44
C ASP A 74 -4.72 7.94 13.70
N ILE A 75 -4.08 6.88 13.21
CA ILE A 75 -4.73 5.75 12.51
C ILE A 75 -4.49 4.42 13.23
N THR A 76 -3.96 4.44 14.45
CA THR A 76 -3.51 3.25 15.19
C THR A 76 -4.59 2.19 15.33
N GLN A 77 -5.85 2.60 15.48
CA GLN A 77 -7.00 1.71 15.65
C GLN A 77 -8.02 1.81 14.50
N GLU A 78 -7.66 2.45 13.41
CA GLU A 78 -8.56 2.59 12.25
C GLU A 78 -8.73 1.26 11.51
N SER A 79 -9.92 1.06 10.93
CA SER A 79 -10.18 -0.13 10.13
C SER A 79 -9.41 -0.09 8.79
N PRO A 80 -9.10 -1.27 8.16
CA PRO A 80 -8.46 -1.29 6.84
C PRO A 80 -9.23 -0.50 5.78
N HIS A 81 -10.55 -0.51 5.86
CA HIS A 81 -11.43 0.23 4.96
C HIS A 81 -11.25 1.74 5.08
N ASP A 82 -11.13 2.25 6.31
CA ASP A 82 -10.96 3.68 6.55
C ASP A 82 -9.53 4.12 6.23
N VAL A 83 -8.52 3.29 6.50
CA VAL A 83 -7.13 3.53 6.11
C VAL A 83 -7.01 3.72 4.57
N VAL A 84 -7.69 2.87 3.79
CA VAL A 84 -7.70 3.03 2.31
C VAL A 84 -8.39 4.33 1.89
N LYS A 85 -9.50 4.72 2.54
CA LYS A 85 -10.18 6.00 2.28
C LYS A 85 -9.31 7.23 2.56
N MET A 86 -8.39 7.12 3.51
CA MET A 86 -7.45 8.21 3.83
C MET A 86 -6.34 8.36 2.78
N GLY A 87 -6.17 7.37 1.89
CA GLY A 87 -5.20 7.39 0.80
C GLY A 87 -3.97 6.51 1.03
N ILE A 88 -4.05 5.48 1.88
CA ILE A 88 -3.03 4.44 1.99
C ILE A 88 -3.49 3.23 1.17
N SER A 89 -2.68 2.79 0.21
CA SER A 89 -2.95 1.59 -0.57
C SER A 89 -1.78 0.62 -0.50
N GLN A 90 -2.04 -0.66 -0.72
CA GLN A 90 -1.00 -1.70 -0.69
C GLN A 90 -1.03 -2.56 -1.96
N SER A 91 0.16 -2.79 -2.53
CA SER A 91 0.40 -3.90 -3.45
C SER A 91 0.83 -5.12 -2.63
N PRO A 92 -0.04 -6.12 -2.44
CA PRO A 92 0.23 -7.22 -1.51
C PRO A 92 1.31 -8.17 -2.02
N GLU A 93 2.03 -8.78 -1.10
CA GLU A 93 2.95 -9.88 -1.38
C GLU A 93 2.21 -11.04 -2.07
N GLY A 94 2.86 -11.70 -3.05
CA GLY A 94 2.25 -12.77 -3.84
C GLY A 94 1.23 -12.28 -4.86
N ARG A 95 1.27 -11.00 -5.24
CA ARG A 95 0.46 -10.33 -6.28
C ARG A 95 -1.03 -10.29 -5.97
N ARG A 96 -1.64 -11.37 -5.49
CA ARG A 96 -3.04 -11.54 -5.06
C ARG A 96 -4.04 -10.90 -6.04
N LEU A 97 -3.86 -11.19 -7.33
CA LEU A 97 -4.83 -10.83 -8.35
C LEU A 97 -6.06 -11.76 -8.30
N PHE A 98 -7.14 -11.31 -8.92
CA PHE A 98 -8.29 -12.14 -9.23
C PHE A 98 -8.01 -12.88 -10.55
N PRO A 99 -7.56 -14.15 -10.53
CA PRO A 99 -6.96 -14.79 -11.70
C PRO A 99 -7.95 -15.07 -12.83
N ARG A 100 -9.24 -15.14 -12.52
CA ARG A 100 -10.32 -15.37 -13.50
C ARG A 100 -10.82 -14.07 -14.15
N MET A 101 -10.55 -12.94 -13.53
CA MET A 101 -10.87 -11.60 -14.05
C MET A 101 -9.81 -11.17 -15.06
N SER A 102 -10.20 -10.30 -15.99
CA SER A 102 -9.28 -9.65 -16.91
C SER A 102 -8.33 -8.68 -16.18
N VAL A 103 -7.30 -8.22 -16.88
CA VAL A 103 -6.42 -7.15 -16.39
C VAL A 103 -7.23 -5.90 -16.07
N MET A 104 -8.12 -5.50 -16.99
CA MET A 104 -8.98 -4.32 -16.82
C MET A 104 -9.83 -4.41 -15.56
N GLU A 105 -10.55 -5.52 -15.37
CA GLU A 105 -11.39 -5.76 -14.18
C GLU A 105 -10.55 -5.74 -12.90
N ASN A 106 -9.33 -6.31 -12.91
CA ASN A 106 -8.42 -6.21 -11.76
C ASN A 106 -8.03 -4.77 -11.45
N LEU A 107 -7.76 -3.95 -12.46
CA LEU A 107 -7.44 -2.54 -12.27
C LEU A 107 -8.65 -1.76 -11.71
N GLU A 108 -9.83 -1.95 -12.29
CA GLU A 108 -11.08 -1.32 -11.84
C GLU A 108 -11.41 -1.65 -10.37
N MET A 109 -11.11 -2.87 -9.90
CA MET A 109 -11.23 -3.23 -8.49
C MET A 109 -10.39 -2.37 -7.56
N GLY A 110 -9.28 -1.80 -8.05
CA GLY A 110 -8.45 -0.86 -7.28
C GLY A 110 -9.16 0.48 -7.00
N ALA A 111 -10.09 0.86 -7.87
CA ALA A 111 -10.89 2.08 -7.73
C ALA A 111 -12.25 1.85 -7.04
N PHE A 112 -12.50 0.67 -6.45
CA PHE A 112 -13.81 0.26 -5.93
C PHE A 112 -14.45 1.26 -4.95
N GLN A 113 -13.64 1.99 -4.18
CA GLN A 113 -14.13 3.00 -3.22
C GLN A 113 -14.34 4.39 -3.82
N ARG A 114 -14.00 4.59 -5.09
CA ARG A 114 -14.06 5.89 -5.79
C ARG A 114 -15.35 6.00 -6.59
N ASN A 115 -15.88 7.23 -6.68
CA ASN A 115 -17.07 7.54 -7.46
C ASN A 115 -16.81 8.60 -8.55
N ASP A 116 -15.59 9.12 -8.63
CA ASP A 116 -15.14 10.16 -9.56
C ASP A 116 -14.75 9.56 -10.91
N LYS A 117 -15.68 9.39 -11.81
CA LYS A 117 -15.45 8.70 -13.11
C LYS A 117 -14.30 9.30 -13.92
N SER A 118 -14.15 10.63 -13.94
CA SER A 118 -13.04 11.31 -14.64
C SER A 118 -11.69 10.96 -14.04
N GLY A 119 -11.54 11.06 -12.72
CA GLY A 119 -10.29 10.74 -12.04
C GLY A 119 -9.95 9.24 -12.07
N ILE A 120 -10.96 8.33 -12.10
CA ILE A 120 -10.73 6.90 -12.32
C ILE A 120 -10.13 6.67 -13.72
N LYS A 121 -10.66 7.35 -14.75
CA LYS A 121 -10.12 7.27 -16.12
C LYS A 121 -8.68 7.80 -16.17
N GLU A 122 -8.41 8.96 -15.59
CA GLU A 122 -7.05 9.53 -15.53
C GLU A 122 -6.07 8.58 -14.82
N SER A 123 -6.52 7.95 -13.73
CA SER A 123 -5.69 6.95 -13.02
C SER A 123 -5.40 5.73 -13.90
N LEU A 124 -6.38 5.28 -14.68
CA LEU A 124 -6.22 4.17 -15.61
C LEU A 124 -5.24 4.51 -16.73
N ASP A 125 -5.40 5.70 -17.34
CA ASP A 125 -4.50 6.18 -18.39
C ASP A 125 -3.06 6.25 -17.85
N ARG A 126 -2.85 6.79 -16.64
CA ARG A 126 -1.55 6.81 -15.98
C ARG A 126 -0.98 5.41 -15.71
N VAL A 127 -1.81 4.45 -15.30
CA VAL A 127 -1.36 3.05 -15.11
C VAL A 127 -0.91 2.46 -16.44
N PHE A 128 -1.59 2.74 -17.54
CA PHE A 128 -1.21 2.26 -18.86
C PHE A 128 0.05 2.95 -19.41
N GLU A 129 0.28 4.23 -19.10
CA GLU A 129 1.54 4.92 -19.38
C GLU A 129 2.72 4.28 -18.65
N LEU A 130 2.54 3.95 -17.36
CA LEU A 130 3.57 3.29 -16.54
C LEU A 130 3.81 1.83 -16.97
N PHE A 131 2.75 1.14 -17.39
CA PHE A 131 2.76 -0.28 -17.73
C PHE A 131 2.06 -0.54 -19.07
N PRO A 132 2.66 -0.16 -20.23
CA PRO A 132 2.02 -0.31 -21.55
C PRO A 132 1.57 -1.75 -21.86
N ARG A 133 2.28 -2.75 -21.33
CA ARG A 133 1.91 -4.16 -21.49
C ARG A 133 0.54 -4.50 -20.89
N LEU A 134 0.11 -3.81 -19.84
CA LEU A 134 -1.23 -4.01 -19.28
C LEU A 134 -2.31 -3.48 -20.23
N GLN A 135 -2.05 -2.40 -20.97
CA GLN A 135 -2.96 -1.87 -21.97
C GLN A 135 -3.13 -2.84 -23.14
N GLU A 136 -2.02 -3.38 -23.66
CA GLU A 136 -2.03 -4.38 -24.74
C GLU A 136 -2.85 -5.62 -24.37
N ARG A 137 -2.84 -6.00 -23.10
CA ARG A 137 -3.44 -7.22 -22.56
C ARG A 137 -4.67 -6.96 -21.67
N LYS A 138 -5.28 -5.80 -21.77
CA LYS A 138 -6.37 -5.37 -20.86
C LYS A 138 -7.54 -6.35 -20.76
N ASN A 139 -7.83 -7.08 -21.84
CA ASN A 139 -8.89 -8.08 -21.92
C ASN A 139 -8.43 -9.50 -21.58
N GLN A 140 -7.11 -9.72 -21.36
CA GLN A 140 -6.57 -11.04 -21.02
C GLN A 140 -6.86 -11.37 -19.55
N ARG A 141 -7.13 -12.64 -19.23
CA ARG A 141 -7.28 -13.11 -17.85
C ARG A 141 -5.97 -12.95 -17.09
N ALA A 142 -6.00 -12.30 -15.94
CA ALA A 142 -4.82 -11.98 -15.16
C ALA A 142 -4.01 -13.22 -14.73
N GLY A 143 -4.69 -14.34 -14.48
CA GLY A 143 -4.03 -15.59 -14.12
C GLY A 143 -3.18 -16.23 -15.24
N THR A 144 -3.35 -15.82 -16.50
CA THR A 144 -2.60 -16.35 -17.67
C THR A 144 -1.39 -15.48 -18.05
N MET A 145 -1.18 -14.36 -17.36
CA MET A 145 -0.05 -13.48 -17.58
C MET A 145 1.25 -14.03 -16.96
N SER A 146 2.39 -13.56 -17.46
CA SER A 146 3.69 -13.83 -16.84
C SER A 146 3.76 -13.27 -15.42
N GLY A 147 4.70 -13.79 -14.61
CA GLY A 147 4.87 -13.33 -13.23
C GLY A 147 5.16 -11.83 -13.10
N GLY A 148 5.95 -11.27 -14.02
CA GLY A 148 6.23 -9.84 -14.06
C GLY A 148 5.00 -9.01 -14.42
N GLU A 149 4.23 -9.42 -15.43
CA GLU A 149 2.98 -8.74 -15.82
C GLU A 149 1.93 -8.79 -14.70
N GLN A 150 1.84 -9.92 -13.99
CA GLN A 150 0.98 -10.02 -12.81
C GLN A 150 1.41 -9.05 -11.70
N GLN A 151 2.72 -8.85 -11.50
CA GLN A 151 3.22 -7.87 -10.53
C GLN A 151 2.90 -6.43 -10.95
N MET A 152 3.08 -6.09 -12.25
CA MET A 152 2.67 -4.80 -12.80
C MET A 152 1.16 -4.56 -12.57
N CYS A 153 0.32 -5.57 -12.80
CA CYS A 153 -1.12 -5.48 -12.60
C CYS A 153 -1.48 -5.29 -11.11
N ALA A 154 -0.78 -5.95 -10.18
CA ALA A 154 -0.99 -5.75 -8.74
C ALA A 154 -0.62 -4.33 -8.28
N ILE A 155 0.50 -3.80 -8.77
CA ILE A 155 0.90 -2.41 -8.51
C ILE A 155 -0.09 -1.44 -9.16
N GLY A 156 -0.44 -1.65 -10.44
CA GLY A 156 -1.43 -0.84 -11.15
C GLY A 156 -2.76 -0.79 -10.42
N ARG A 157 -3.27 -1.92 -9.94
CA ARG A 157 -4.48 -1.98 -9.11
C ARG A 157 -4.37 -1.13 -7.85
N ALA A 158 -3.23 -1.15 -7.17
CA ALA A 158 -3.04 -0.31 -5.99
C ALA A 158 -2.99 1.18 -6.34
N LEU A 159 -2.42 1.55 -7.50
CA LEU A 159 -2.38 2.93 -8.01
C LEU A 159 -3.76 3.47 -8.41
N MET A 160 -4.69 2.60 -8.82
CA MET A 160 -6.06 3.00 -9.16
C MET A 160 -6.83 3.63 -8.00
N ALA A 161 -6.44 3.34 -6.75
CA ALA A 161 -6.97 4.01 -5.56
C ALA A 161 -6.50 5.47 -5.43
N GLN A 162 -5.57 5.93 -6.29
CA GLN A 162 -4.92 7.24 -6.22
C GLN A 162 -4.30 7.51 -4.84
N PRO A 163 -3.44 6.61 -4.35
CA PRO A 163 -2.94 6.69 -2.99
C PRO A 163 -1.96 7.85 -2.82
N LYS A 164 -1.93 8.41 -1.60
CA LYS A 164 -0.89 9.32 -1.13
C LYS A 164 0.32 8.56 -0.57
N LEU A 165 0.08 7.34 -0.08
CA LEU A 165 1.10 6.40 0.38
C LEU A 165 0.83 5.02 -0.22
N LEU A 166 1.80 4.49 -0.98
CA LEU A 166 1.78 3.14 -1.51
C LEU A 166 2.73 2.23 -0.71
N LEU A 167 2.19 1.13 -0.22
CA LEU A 167 2.92 0.09 0.52
C LEU A 167 3.15 -1.15 -0.34
#